data_f4c6f3ac1531c61575399a0f3bc376fc
#
_entry.id   f4c6f3ac1531c61575399a0f3bc376fc
#
_cell.length_a   1.000
_cell.length_b   1.000
_cell.length_c   1.000
_cell.angle_alpha   90.00
_cell.angle_beta   90.00
_cell.angle_gamma   90.00
#
_symmetry.space_group_name_H-M   'P 1'
#
loop_
_entity.id
_entity.type
_entity.pdbx_description
1 polymer ?
#
loop_
_entity_poly.entity_id
_entity_poly.type
_entity_poly.pdbx_seq_one_letter_code
_entity_poly.pdbx_strand_id
1 'polypeptide(L)'
;MLDIKRIRENFEEVATALGNRGVDRATVEELRDLDEERRALITKTEQLKQYRNTVTEEISLLKRNKEDATEKIAEMKQVGEDIKATDAHLAEVEEKVEYIASRLPNTAAEGVPVGADETENVEIRREGTPRVFDFEPKPHWEIAEALGILDFERGAKVSGSRFVYYKGLGARLERAIYNYMLDLHVEKHGYTEMITPYMVNEQSMFGTGQFPKFKEDVFQLTDERNLTLIPTAEVPLTNYYANEILDEAQLPIYFTALSPSFRSEAGSAGRDTRGLIRLHQFNKVEMVKFAKPEDSFDELEKMTDNAEDVLRGLGLPFRTIVLCTGDMGFSASKTYDVEVWIPAQDTYREISSCSNCVDFQARRAKIRFRREDSGKIELVHTLNGSGLAVGRTAAAILENYQNEDGSVTIPEVLVPYMGGVTKIG
;
A
#
# COMPACT_ATOMS: atom_id res chain seq x y z
N MET A 1 -2.85 -10.24 -2.91
CA MET A 1 -2.92 -11.65 -2.44
C MET A 1 -2.13 -12.52 -3.39
N LEU A 2 -1.38 -13.46 -2.86
CA LEU A 2 -0.62 -14.40 -3.70
C LEU A 2 -1.57 -15.30 -4.53
N ASP A 3 -1.08 -15.77 -5.67
CA ASP A 3 -1.77 -16.79 -6.43
C ASP A 3 -1.63 -18.16 -5.75
N ILE A 4 -2.74 -18.72 -5.28
CA ILE A 4 -2.75 -20.07 -4.66
C ILE A 4 -2.23 -21.14 -5.64
N LYS A 5 -2.45 -20.95 -6.95
CA LYS A 5 -1.91 -21.84 -7.96
C LYS A 5 -0.38 -21.89 -7.92
N ARG A 6 0.28 -20.72 -7.73
CA ARG A 6 1.74 -20.65 -7.58
C ARG A 6 2.22 -21.39 -6.34
N ILE A 7 1.49 -21.28 -5.21
CA ILE A 7 1.81 -22.01 -3.98
C ILE A 7 1.76 -23.53 -4.22
N ARG A 8 0.76 -23.98 -4.96
CA ARG A 8 0.58 -25.42 -5.29
C ARG A 8 1.65 -25.96 -6.23
N GLU A 9 1.99 -25.20 -7.29
CA GLU A 9 2.88 -25.65 -8.36
C GLU A 9 4.37 -25.49 -7.98
N ASN A 10 4.71 -24.49 -7.17
CA ASN A 10 6.08 -24.12 -6.81
C ASN A 10 6.23 -23.99 -5.28
N PHE A 11 5.75 -24.96 -4.52
CA PHE A 11 5.66 -24.90 -3.06
C PHE A 11 6.96 -24.50 -2.38
N GLU A 12 8.08 -25.18 -2.69
CA GLU A 12 9.38 -24.94 -2.02
C GLU A 12 9.92 -23.53 -2.27
N GLU A 13 9.78 -23.04 -3.50
CA GLU A 13 10.15 -21.67 -3.85
C GLU A 13 9.34 -20.65 -3.04
N VAL A 14 8.01 -20.81 -3.03
CA VAL A 14 7.11 -19.88 -2.36
C VAL A 14 7.26 -19.93 -0.84
N ALA A 15 7.39 -21.14 -0.26
CA ALA A 15 7.60 -21.31 1.17
C ALA A 15 8.92 -20.69 1.63
N THR A 16 10.00 -20.82 0.84
CA THR A 16 11.28 -20.15 1.10
C THR A 16 11.15 -18.63 1.00
N ALA A 17 10.52 -18.11 -0.06
CA ALA A 17 10.32 -16.69 -0.25
C ALA A 17 9.46 -16.05 0.86
N LEU A 18 8.42 -16.74 1.32
CA LEU A 18 7.61 -16.31 2.46
C LEU A 18 8.35 -16.44 3.79
N GLY A 19 9.18 -17.45 3.95
CA GLY A 19 10.08 -17.61 5.10
C GLY A 19 11.02 -16.41 5.26
N ASN A 20 11.59 -15.91 4.15
CA ASN A 20 12.39 -14.68 4.13
C ASN A 20 11.58 -13.42 4.51
N ARG A 21 10.24 -13.50 4.50
CA ARG A 21 9.31 -12.48 4.95
C ARG A 21 8.76 -12.74 6.36
N GLY A 22 9.38 -13.66 7.11
CA GLY A 22 8.99 -13.99 8.49
C GLY A 22 7.72 -14.86 8.61
N VAL A 23 7.25 -15.49 7.53
CA VAL A 23 6.11 -16.40 7.57
C VAL A 23 6.58 -17.80 7.96
N ASP A 24 5.92 -18.40 8.94
CA ASP A 24 6.19 -19.78 9.32
C ASP A 24 5.83 -20.75 8.17
N ARG A 25 6.73 -21.66 7.86
CA ARG A 25 6.53 -22.69 6.84
C ARG A 25 5.24 -23.50 7.09
N ALA A 26 4.93 -23.80 8.35
CA ALA A 26 3.72 -24.53 8.72
C ALA A 26 2.43 -23.84 8.23
N THR A 27 2.40 -22.51 8.23
CA THR A 27 1.26 -21.73 7.70
C THR A 27 1.09 -21.92 6.19
N VAL A 28 2.19 -22.00 5.46
CA VAL A 28 2.17 -22.22 3.99
C VAL A 28 1.77 -23.65 3.67
N GLU A 29 2.22 -24.62 4.47
CA GLU A 29 1.81 -26.05 4.37
C GLU A 29 0.31 -26.20 4.63
N GLU A 30 -0.21 -25.60 5.70
CA GLU A 30 -1.63 -25.60 6.01
C GLU A 30 -2.48 -25.03 4.84
N LEU A 31 -2.06 -23.92 4.25
CA LEU A 31 -2.76 -23.33 3.11
C LEU A 31 -2.76 -24.27 1.89
N ARG A 32 -1.63 -24.93 1.60
CA ARG A 32 -1.54 -25.91 0.52
C ARG A 32 -2.51 -27.09 0.75
N ASP A 33 -2.49 -27.64 1.96
CA ASP A 33 -3.30 -28.80 2.30
C ASP A 33 -4.80 -28.47 2.28
N LEU A 34 -5.18 -27.28 2.77
CA LEU A 34 -6.55 -26.75 2.65
C LEU A 34 -6.97 -26.50 1.18
N ASP A 35 -6.07 -26.03 0.30
CA ASP A 35 -6.39 -25.89 -1.13
C ASP A 35 -6.59 -27.26 -1.80
N GLU A 36 -5.83 -28.29 -1.42
CA GLU A 36 -6.01 -29.66 -1.90
C GLU A 36 -7.39 -30.21 -1.46
N GLU A 37 -7.73 -30.06 -0.18
CA GLU A 37 -9.02 -30.45 0.38
C GLU A 37 -10.17 -29.71 -0.31
N ARG A 38 -10.08 -28.38 -0.48
CA ARG A 38 -11.06 -27.57 -1.19
C ARG A 38 -11.33 -28.10 -2.59
N ARG A 39 -10.29 -28.40 -3.35
CA ARG A 39 -10.40 -28.95 -4.72
C ARG A 39 -11.05 -30.31 -4.75
N ALA A 40 -10.70 -31.19 -3.80
CA ALA A 40 -11.34 -32.49 -3.66
C ALA A 40 -12.84 -32.37 -3.36
N LEU A 41 -13.22 -31.46 -2.46
CA LEU A 41 -14.63 -31.18 -2.12
C LEU A 41 -15.40 -30.59 -3.31
N ILE A 42 -14.82 -29.67 -4.07
CA ILE A 42 -15.43 -29.12 -5.29
C ILE A 42 -15.72 -30.26 -6.28
N THR A 43 -14.72 -31.09 -6.58
CA THR A 43 -14.87 -32.22 -7.51
C THR A 43 -15.95 -33.21 -7.03
N LYS A 44 -15.95 -33.55 -5.73
CA LYS A 44 -16.97 -34.43 -5.13
C LYS A 44 -18.39 -33.81 -5.26
N THR A 45 -18.52 -32.54 -4.96
CA THR A 45 -19.82 -31.85 -5.06
C THR A 45 -20.34 -31.82 -6.51
N GLU A 46 -19.47 -31.55 -7.47
CA GLU A 46 -19.82 -31.57 -8.89
C GLU A 46 -20.28 -32.96 -9.35
N GLN A 47 -19.56 -34.03 -8.94
CA GLN A 47 -19.93 -35.41 -9.22
C GLN A 47 -21.28 -35.76 -8.62
N LEU A 48 -21.53 -35.44 -7.36
CA LEU A 48 -22.82 -35.68 -6.70
C LEU A 48 -23.97 -34.92 -7.38
N LYS A 49 -23.75 -33.65 -7.76
CA LYS A 49 -24.75 -32.83 -8.47
C LYS A 49 -25.05 -33.41 -9.87
N GLN A 50 -24.01 -33.85 -10.59
CA GLN A 50 -24.17 -34.53 -11.89
C GLN A 50 -24.96 -35.83 -11.74
N TYR A 51 -24.57 -36.67 -10.79
CA TYR A 51 -25.27 -37.93 -10.50
C TYR A 51 -26.76 -37.70 -10.18
N ARG A 52 -27.05 -36.75 -9.28
CA ARG A 52 -28.42 -36.38 -8.95
C ARG A 52 -29.24 -35.96 -10.19
N ASN A 53 -28.65 -35.21 -11.10
CA ASN A 53 -29.34 -34.76 -12.31
C ASN A 53 -29.67 -35.97 -13.21
N THR A 54 -28.71 -36.89 -13.46
CA THR A 54 -28.90 -38.09 -14.27
C THR A 54 -30.02 -38.98 -13.69
N VAL A 55 -29.95 -39.30 -12.38
CA VAL A 55 -30.95 -40.14 -11.74
C VAL A 55 -32.33 -39.46 -11.66
N THR A 56 -32.38 -38.14 -11.55
CA THR A 56 -33.65 -37.39 -11.61
C THR A 56 -34.35 -37.55 -12.96
N GLU A 57 -33.57 -37.58 -14.07
CA GLU A 57 -34.12 -37.84 -15.41
C GLU A 57 -34.63 -39.28 -15.53
N GLU A 58 -33.88 -40.27 -14.98
CA GLU A 58 -34.31 -41.67 -14.95
C GLU A 58 -35.59 -41.85 -14.12
N ILE A 59 -35.69 -41.22 -12.94
CA ILE A 59 -36.91 -41.25 -12.12
C ILE A 59 -38.12 -40.67 -12.91
N SER A 60 -37.88 -39.62 -13.66
CA SER A 60 -38.90 -38.96 -14.48
C SER A 60 -39.39 -39.88 -15.60
N LEU A 61 -38.46 -40.68 -16.20
CA LEU A 61 -38.78 -41.65 -17.23
C LEU A 61 -39.58 -42.86 -16.63
N LEU A 62 -39.12 -43.44 -15.50
CA LEU A 62 -39.82 -44.51 -14.78
C LEU A 62 -41.24 -44.12 -14.42
N LYS A 63 -41.44 -42.91 -13.85
CA LYS A 63 -42.76 -42.38 -13.53
C LYS A 63 -43.65 -42.24 -14.76
N ARG A 64 -43.10 -41.79 -15.89
CA ARG A 64 -43.82 -41.70 -17.15
C ARG A 64 -44.29 -43.06 -17.66
N ASN A 65 -43.42 -44.08 -17.51
CA ASN A 65 -43.72 -45.45 -17.89
C ASN A 65 -44.59 -46.20 -16.88
N LYS A 66 -44.96 -45.57 -15.73
CA LYS A 66 -45.67 -46.17 -14.59
C LYS A 66 -44.92 -47.29 -13.91
N GLU A 67 -43.58 -47.26 -13.94
CA GLU A 67 -42.67 -48.17 -13.26
C GLU A 67 -42.34 -47.64 -11.84
N ASP A 68 -41.89 -48.57 -10.97
CA ASP A 68 -41.54 -48.22 -9.60
C ASP A 68 -40.22 -47.43 -9.54
N ALA A 69 -40.22 -46.31 -8.89
CA ALA A 69 -39.04 -45.44 -8.71
C ALA A 69 -38.68 -45.21 -7.23
N THR A 70 -39.27 -45.99 -6.31
CA THR A 70 -39.18 -45.73 -4.86
C THR A 70 -37.74 -45.82 -4.35
N GLU A 71 -36.94 -46.80 -4.76
CA GLU A 71 -35.56 -46.95 -4.37
C GLU A 71 -34.71 -45.77 -4.84
N LYS A 72 -34.84 -45.35 -6.12
CA LYS A 72 -34.11 -44.21 -6.68
C LYS A 72 -34.51 -42.89 -6.02
N ILE A 73 -35.77 -42.73 -5.62
CA ILE A 73 -36.21 -41.55 -4.87
C ILE A 73 -35.54 -41.48 -3.49
N ALA A 74 -35.48 -42.64 -2.79
CA ALA A 74 -34.82 -42.77 -1.47
C ALA A 74 -33.30 -42.46 -1.59
N GLU A 75 -32.67 -43.04 -2.62
CA GLU A 75 -31.26 -42.77 -2.93
C GLU A 75 -31.00 -41.27 -3.19
N MET A 76 -31.84 -40.63 -3.99
CA MET A 76 -31.70 -39.18 -4.28
C MET A 76 -31.91 -38.28 -3.08
N LYS A 77 -32.71 -38.73 -2.08
CA LYS A 77 -32.79 -38.05 -0.81
C LYS A 77 -31.44 -38.07 -0.07
N GLN A 78 -30.81 -39.24 0.00
CA GLN A 78 -29.48 -39.36 0.62
C GLN A 78 -28.43 -38.54 -0.13
N VAL A 79 -28.39 -38.64 -1.46
CA VAL A 79 -27.49 -37.80 -2.28
C VAL A 79 -27.72 -36.31 -2.03
N GLY A 80 -28.95 -35.86 -1.82
CA GLY A 80 -29.27 -34.48 -1.46
C GLY A 80 -28.69 -34.06 -0.09
N GLU A 81 -28.74 -34.96 0.90
CA GLU A 81 -28.11 -34.77 2.22
C GLU A 81 -26.58 -34.72 2.12
N ASP A 82 -25.99 -35.61 1.33
CA ASP A 82 -24.55 -35.65 1.09
C ASP A 82 -24.04 -34.38 0.37
N ILE A 83 -24.77 -33.88 -0.62
CA ILE A 83 -24.46 -32.59 -1.28
C ILE A 83 -24.47 -31.46 -0.25
N LYS A 84 -25.52 -31.39 0.59
CA LYS A 84 -25.62 -30.34 1.60
C LYS A 84 -24.49 -30.39 2.62
N ALA A 85 -24.10 -31.58 3.07
CA ALA A 85 -22.98 -31.76 3.99
C ALA A 85 -21.64 -31.39 3.35
N THR A 86 -21.44 -31.78 2.08
CA THR A 86 -20.21 -31.46 1.34
C THR A 86 -20.11 -29.95 1.03
N ASP A 87 -21.22 -29.30 0.64
CA ASP A 87 -21.26 -27.84 0.41
C ASP A 87 -20.98 -27.07 1.72
N ALA A 88 -21.49 -27.53 2.87
CA ALA A 88 -21.21 -26.90 4.18
C ALA A 88 -19.72 -27.04 4.55
N HIS A 89 -19.14 -28.21 4.38
CA HIS A 89 -17.72 -28.43 4.64
C HIS A 89 -16.83 -27.63 3.67
N LEU A 90 -17.20 -27.54 2.40
CA LEU A 90 -16.51 -26.69 1.42
C LEU A 90 -16.48 -25.22 1.87
N ALA A 91 -17.61 -24.71 2.36
CA ALA A 91 -17.68 -23.32 2.85
C ALA A 91 -16.75 -23.07 4.04
N GLU A 92 -16.64 -24.03 4.99
CA GLU A 92 -15.70 -23.94 6.11
C GLU A 92 -14.23 -23.96 5.66
N VAL A 93 -13.90 -24.79 4.67
CA VAL A 93 -12.54 -24.88 4.11
C VAL A 93 -12.21 -23.60 3.32
N GLU A 94 -13.15 -23.07 2.53
CA GLU A 94 -12.97 -21.81 1.79
C GLU A 94 -12.73 -20.61 2.73
N GLU A 95 -13.45 -20.54 3.86
CA GLU A 95 -13.22 -19.51 4.87
C GLU A 95 -11.81 -19.58 5.46
N LYS A 96 -11.32 -20.79 5.78
CA LYS A 96 -9.95 -20.99 6.27
C LYS A 96 -8.89 -20.63 5.23
N VAL A 97 -9.09 -21.04 3.98
CA VAL A 97 -8.20 -20.68 2.86
C VAL A 97 -8.12 -19.17 2.71
N GLU A 98 -9.26 -18.47 2.72
CA GLU A 98 -9.30 -17.02 2.61
C GLU A 98 -8.66 -16.33 3.83
N TYR A 99 -8.91 -16.84 5.02
CA TYR A 99 -8.31 -16.32 6.25
C TYR A 99 -6.78 -16.33 6.19
N ILE A 100 -6.18 -17.45 5.81
CA ILE A 100 -4.71 -17.56 5.70
C ILE A 100 -4.20 -16.76 4.52
N ALA A 101 -4.74 -16.99 3.32
CA ALA A 101 -4.26 -16.36 2.09
C ALA A 101 -4.32 -14.81 2.14
N SER A 102 -5.33 -14.25 2.80
CA SER A 102 -5.47 -12.79 2.94
C SER A 102 -4.43 -12.16 3.89
N ARG A 103 -3.76 -12.96 4.73
CA ARG A 103 -2.77 -12.53 5.72
C ARG A 103 -1.32 -12.83 5.32
N LEU A 104 -1.11 -13.54 4.23
CA LEU A 104 0.24 -13.75 3.70
C LEU A 104 0.74 -12.49 2.98
N PRO A 105 1.98 -12.05 3.24
CA PRO A 105 2.59 -10.94 2.51
C PRO A 105 2.90 -11.34 1.06
N ASN A 106 3.22 -10.34 0.23
CA ASN A 106 3.76 -10.61 -1.09
C ASN A 106 5.17 -11.21 -1.00
N THR A 107 5.60 -11.91 -2.03
CA THR A 107 6.97 -12.44 -2.15
C THR A 107 7.91 -11.37 -2.71
N ALA A 108 9.15 -11.36 -2.24
CA ALA A 108 10.19 -10.49 -2.77
C ALA A 108 10.52 -10.83 -4.23
N ALA A 109 10.82 -9.81 -5.03
CA ALA A 109 11.34 -9.97 -6.38
C ALA A 109 12.80 -10.41 -6.36
N GLU A 110 13.28 -10.89 -7.50
CA GLU A 110 14.70 -11.23 -7.70
C GLU A 110 15.59 -10.01 -7.44
N GLY A 111 16.73 -10.22 -6.78
CA GLY A 111 17.69 -9.16 -6.45
C GLY A 111 17.33 -8.31 -5.23
N VAL A 112 16.21 -8.57 -4.55
CA VAL A 112 15.93 -7.94 -3.25
C VAL A 112 16.82 -8.58 -2.18
N PRO A 113 17.52 -7.78 -1.34
CA PRO A 113 18.35 -8.30 -0.27
C PRO A 113 17.54 -9.14 0.71
N VAL A 114 18.07 -10.28 1.12
CA VAL A 114 17.48 -11.08 2.20
C VAL A 114 18.03 -10.57 3.52
N GLY A 115 17.14 -10.15 4.42
CA GLY A 115 17.51 -9.58 5.72
C GLY A 115 16.33 -9.63 6.69
N ALA A 116 16.60 -9.48 7.98
CA ALA A 116 15.61 -9.60 9.05
C ALA A 116 14.93 -8.26 9.37
N ASP A 117 15.66 -7.14 9.27
CA ASP A 117 15.20 -5.81 9.65
C ASP A 117 15.91 -4.70 8.85
N GLU A 118 15.62 -3.45 9.18
CA GLU A 118 16.12 -2.24 8.51
C GLU A 118 17.65 -2.11 8.48
N THR A 119 18.38 -2.80 9.36
CA THR A 119 19.85 -2.74 9.39
C THR A 119 20.50 -3.43 8.18
N GLU A 120 19.76 -4.28 7.47
CA GLU A 120 20.21 -5.03 6.32
C GLU A 120 19.73 -4.42 4.98
N ASN A 121 19.10 -3.22 5.04
CA ASN A 121 18.79 -2.43 3.86
C ASN A 121 20.08 -1.95 3.16
N VAL A 122 20.06 -1.86 1.83
CA VAL A 122 21.25 -1.57 1.06
C VAL A 122 21.13 -0.20 0.39
N GLU A 123 22.08 0.70 0.69
CA GLU A 123 22.19 1.99 -0.01
C GLU A 123 22.64 1.76 -1.46
N ILE A 124 21.88 2.31 -2.41
CA ILE A 124 22.16 2.17 -3.84
C ILE A 124 22.61 3.46 -4.51
N ARG A 125 22.24 4.62 -3.95
CA ARG A 125 22.70 5.94 -4.42
C ARG A 125 22.55 7.00 -3.34
N ARG A 126 23.33 8.08 -3.50
CA ARG A 126 23.29 9.25 -2.63
C ARG A 126 23.54 10.50 -3.45
N GLU A 127 22.77 11.54 -3.21
CA GLU A 127 22.92 12.84 -3.87
C GLU A 127 22.91 14.00 -2.87
N GLY A 128 23.65 15.06 -3.22
CA GLY A 128 23.84 16.21 -2.35
C GLY A 128 24.84 15.95 -1.22
N THR A 129 25.30 17.03 -0.63
CA THR A 129 26.23 16.98 0.51
C THR A 129 25.58 17.68 1.69
N PRO A 130 25.47 17.03 2.88
CA PRO A 130 25.02 17.68 4.07
C PRO A 130 25.76 18.98 4.36
N ARG A 131 25.01 20.04 4.65
CA ARG A 131 25.57 21.35 5.00
C ARG A 131 26.37 21.24 6.29
N VAL A 132 27.56 21.80 6.32
CA VAL A 132 28.34 22.01 7.55
C VAL A 132 27.89 23.35 8.12
N PHE A 133 27.47 23.36 9.38
CA PHE A 133 27.05 24.56 10.09
C PHE A 133 28.21 25.08 10.98
N ASP A 134 28.38 26.40 11.02
CA ASP A 134 29.30 27.07 11.95
C ASP A 134 28.69 27.24 13.34
N PHE A 135 27.48 26.75 13.55
CA PHE A 135 26.72 26.77 14.81
C PHE A 135 26.04 25.40 15.03
N GLU A 136 25.55 25.12 16.22
CA GLU A 136 24.80 23.91 16.53
C GLU A 136 23.41 23.94 15.88
N PRO A 137 23.10 23.05 14.93
CA PRO A 137 21.80 23.06 14.27
C PRO A 137 20.70 22.62 15.23
N LYS A 138 19.62 23.39 15.28
CA LYS A 138 18.44 23.11 16.11
C LYS A 138 17.49 22.15 15.38
N PRO A 139 16.77 21.32 16.14
CA PRO A 139 15.73 20.47 15.57
C PRO A 139 14.54 21.33 15.10
N HIS A 140 13.84 20.87 14.07
CA HIS A 140 12.76 21.60 13.39
C HIS A 140 11.63 22.06 14.33
N TRP A 141 11.32 21.33 15.38
CA TRP A 141 10.28 21.74 16.35
C TRP A 141 10.71 22.98 17.16
N GLU A 142 11.97 23.08 17.57
CA GLU A 142 12.47 24.26 18.29
C GLU A 142 12.51 25.50 17.39
N ILE A 143 12.96 25.34 16.14
CA ILE A 143 12.94 26.40 15.13
C ILE A 143 11.50 26.90 14.92
N ALA A 144 10.59 25.96 14.69
CA ALA A 144 9.20 26.27 14.35
C ALA A 144 8.42 26.88 15.52
N GLU A 145 8.67 26.47 16.75
CA GLU A 145 8.11 27.08 17.97
C GLU A 145 8.65 28.50 18.17
N ALA A 146 9.96 28.70 18.03
CA ALA A 146 10.59 30.03 18.16
C ALA A 146 10.04 31.01 17.11
N LEU A 147 9.81 30.57 15.88
CA LEU A 147 9.22 31.35 14.80
C LEU A 147 7.69 31.48 14.91
N GLY A 148 7.04 30.74 15.82
CA GLY A 148 5.60 30.76 16.02
C GLY A 148 4.79 30.19 14.83
N ILE A 149 5.41 29.33 14.02
CA ILE A 149 4.81 28.77 12.79
C ILE A 149 4.18 27.39 12.97
N LEU A 150 4.51 26.67 14.05
CA LEU A 150 3.86 25.42 14.49
C LEU A 150 3.38 25.59 15.92
N ASP A 151 2.32 24.84 16.28
CA ASP A 151 1.73 24.87 17.62
C ASP A 151 1.30 23.44 18.02
N PHE A 152 2.21 22.74 18.71
CA PHE A 152 1.97 21.39 19.18
C PHE A 152 1.09 21.35 20.44
N GLU A 153 1.20 22.35 21.32
CA GLU A 153 0.43 22.44 22.56
C GLU A 153 -1.08 22.52 22.27
N ARG A 154 -1.44 23.43 21.35
CA ARG A 154 -2.85 23.57 20.94
C ARG A 154 -3.33 22.38 20.11
N GLY A 155 -2.46 21.76 19.32
CA GLY A 155 -2.75 20.49 18.65
C GLY A 155 -3.11 19.41 19.65
N ALA A 156 -2.30 19.24 20.69
CA ALA A 156 -2.55 18.27 21.75
C ALA A 156 -3.81 18.57 22.56
N LYS A 157 -4.10 19.85 22.80
CA LYS A 157 -5.32 20.28 23.49
C LYS A 157 -6.61 19.90 22.73
N VAL A 158 -6.58 19.97 21.40
CA VAL A 158 -7.77 19.75 20.56
C VAL A 158 -7.97 18.26 20.23
N SER A 159 -6.88 17.55 19.92
CA SER A 159 -6.97 16.20 19.38
C SER A 159 -6.08 15.15 20.08
N GLY A 160 -5.32 15.54 21.09
CA GLY A 160 -4.35 14.68 21.76
C GLY A 160 -2.93 14.84 21.20
N SER A 161 -2.02 13.99 21.67
CA SER A 161 -0.64 13.96 21.21
C SER A 161 -0.53 13.64 19.72
N ARG A 162 0.59 14.02 19.08
CA ARG A 162 0.86 13.76 17.65
C ARG A 162 -0.11 14.45 16.68
N PHE A 163 -0.72 15.57 17.11
CA PHE A 163 -1.42 16.54 16.26
C PHE A 163 -0.75 17.91 16.39
N VAL A 164 -0.79 18.69 15.32
CA VAL A 164 -0.11 19.98 15.22
C VAL A 164 -0.95 20.98 14.45
N TYR A 165 -0.88 22.25 14.85
CA TYR A 165 -1.37 23.35 14.02
C TYR A 165 -0.21 24.00 13.27
N TYR A 166 -0.36 24.16 11.96
CA TYR A 166 0.46 25.03 11.14
C TYR A 166 -0.15 26.43 11.15
N LYS A 167 0.65 27.47 11.35
CA LYS A 167 0.17 28.83 11.52
C LYS A 167 0.98 29.84 10.69
N GLY A 168 0.30 30.82 10.09
CA GLY A 168 0.95 31.91 9.37
C GLY A 168 1.84 31.41 8.22
N LEU A 169 3.13 31.79 8.25
CA LEU A 169 4.10 31.35 7.24
C LEU A 169 4.36 29.84 7.28
N GLY A 170 4.16 29.17 8.42
CA GLY A 170 4.22 27.70 8.48
C GLY A 170 3.13 27.03 7.67
N ALA A 171 1.88 27.49 7.79
CA ALA A 171 0.78 26.99 6.95
C ALA A 171 0.98 27.31 5.46
N ARG A 172 1.59 28.46 5.17
CA ARG A 172 1.93 28.82 3.80
C ARG A 172 3.06 27.95 3.25
N LEU A 173 4.07 27.62 4.05
CA LEU A 173 5.17 26.73 3.68
C LEU A 173 4.64 25.32 3.38
N GLU A 174 3.80 24.76 4.24
CA GLU A 174 3.14 23.45 4.03
C GLU A 174 2.42 23.43 2.68
N ARG A 175 1.61 24.46 2.40
CA ARG A 175 0.90 24.60 1.13
C ARG A 175 1.86 24.82 -0.06
N ALA A 176 2.92 25.56 0.09
CA ALA A 176 3.93 25.77 -0.95
C ALA A 176 4.61 24.44 -1.33
N ILE A 177 4.96 23.62 -0.34
CA ILE A 177 5.59 22.33 -0.53
C ILE A 177 4.70 21.38 -1.34
N TYR A 178 3.45 21.17 -0.91
CA TYR A 178 2.60 20.21 -1.64
C TYR A 178 2.15 20.72 -3.01
N ASN A 179 1.98 22.04 -3.20
CA ASN A 179 1.68 22.58 -4.52
C ASN A 179 2.86 22.40 -5.48
N TYR A 180 4.09 22.66 -5.02
CA TYR A 180 5.29 22.38 -5.80
C TYR A 180 5.39 20.89 -6.19
N MET A 181 5.13 19.97 -5.26
CA MET A 181 5.15 18.54 -5.52
C MET A 181 4.13 18.14 -6.58
N LEU A 182 2.88 18.61 -6.45
CA LEU A 182 1.81 18.33 -7.40
C LEU A 182 2.13 18.86 -8.79
N ASP A 183 2.53 20.13 -8.90
CA ASP A 183 2.87 20.75 -10.18
C ASP A 183 4.03 20.00 -10.85
N LEU A 184 5.07 19.62 -10.09
CA LEU A 184 6.21 18.87 -10.62
C LEU A 184 5.77 17.51 -11.17
N HIS A 185 4.94 16.77 -10.43
CA HIS A 185 4.48 15.45 -10.87
C HIS A 185 3.54 15.55 -12.07
N VAL A 186 2.68 16.55 -12.13
CA VAL A 186 1.74 16.74 -13.24
C VAL A 186 2.46 17.27 -14.48
N GLU A 187 3.23 18.35 -14.35
CA GLU A 187 3.80 19.06 -15.50
C GLU A 187 5.04 18.36 -16.09
N LYS A 188 5.90 17.81 -15.21
CA LYS A 188 7.18 17.20 -15.63
C LYS A 188 7.10 15.68 -15.76
N HIS A 189 6.41 15.02 -14.83
CA HIS A 189 6.41 13.55 -14.76
C HIS A 189 5.19 12.91 -15.42
N GLY A 190 4.19 13.72 -15.87
CA GLY A 190 3.04 13.24 -16.63
C GLY A 190 1.97 12.52 -15.82
N TYR A 191 1.90 12.73 -14.52
CA TYR A 191 0.83 12.20 -13.68
C TYR A 191 -0.47 12.99 -13.88
N THR A 192 -1.59 12.29 -13.84
CA THR A 192 -2.91 12.91 -13.73
C THR A 192 -3.22 13.18 -12.26
N GLU A 193 -3.46 14.45 -11.93
CA GLU A 193 -3.87 14.84 -10.57
C GLU A 193 -5.29 14.39 -10.28
N MET A 194 -5.50 13.81 -9.11
CA MET A 194 -6.79 13.33 -8.62
C MET A 194 -7.12 13.95 -7.26
N ILE A 195 -8.38 14.29 -7.03
CA ILE A 195 -8.92 14.59 -5.71
C ILE A 195 -9.78 13.40 -5.30
N THR A 196 -9.40 12.73 -4.23
CA THR A 196 -9.97 11.44 -3.84
C THR A 196 -10.87 11.55 -2.60
N PRO A 197 -11.78 10.60 -2.37
CA PRO A 197 -12.41 10.42 -1.07
C PRO A 197 -11.37 10.13 0.02
N TYR A 198 -11.57 10.69 1.22
CA TYR A 198 -10.71 10.44 2.40
C TYR A 198 -11.28 9.39 3.35
N MET A 199 -12.50 8.94 3.08
CA MET A 199 -13.15 7.84 3.77
C MET A 199 -13.49 6.76 2.75
N VAL A 200 -13.06 5.52 3.03
CA VAL A 200 -13.22 4.39 2.11
C VAL A 200 -13.89 3.21 2.81
N ASN A 201 -14.49 2.33 2.03
CA ASN A 201 -15.09 1.10 2.53
C ASN A 201 -14.03 0.02 2.82
N GLU A 202 -14.45 -1.04 3.52
CA GLU A 202 -13.60 -2.16 3.90
C GLU A 202 -12.99 -2.88 2.69
N GLN A 203 -13.74 -2.99 1.59
CA GLN A 203 -13.27 -3.62 0.35
C GLN A 203 -12.09 -2.85 -0.27
N SER A 204 -12.10 -1.53 -0.22
CA SER A 204 -10.98 -0.72 -0.70
C SER A 204 -9.73 -0.90 0.17
N MET A 205 -9.90 -0.98 1.49
CA MET A 205 -8.81 -1.30 2.42
C MET A 205 -8.23 -2.71 2.20
N PHE A 206 -9.10 -3.66 1.84
CA PHE A 206 -8.69 -5.00 1.45
C PHE A 206 -7.92 -4.98 0.13
N GLY A 207 -8.39 -4.24 -0.86
CA GLY A 207 -7.81 -4.16 -2.21
C GLY A 207 -6.33 -3.81 -2.21
N THR A 208 -5.90 -2.87 -1.37
CA THR A 208 -4.49 -2.45 -1.25
C THR A 208 -3.70 -3.20 -0.18
N GLY A 209 -4.34 -4.10 0.59
CA GLY A 209 -3.67 -4.98 1.55
C GLY A 209 -3.58 -4.44 2.98
N GLN A 210 -4.20 -3.30 3.30
CA GLN A 210 -4.28 -2.82 4.67
C GLN A 210 -5.13 -3.77 5.52
N PHE A 211 -6.25 -4.24 5.00
CA PHE A 211 -7.09 -5.22 5.68
C PHE A 211 -6.85 -6.65 5.16
N PRO A 212 -6.98 -7.63 6.01
CA PRO A 212 -7.39 -7.61 7.43
C PRO A 212 -6.26 -7.31 8.42
N LYS A 213 -4.99 -7.30 8.00
CA LYS A 213 -3.81 -7.34 8.88
C LYS A 213 -3.66 -6.07 9.76
N PHE A 214 -3.92 -4.89 9.22
CA PHE A 214 -3.63 -3.60 9.86
C PHE A 214 -4.90 -2.88 10.36
N LYS A 215 -5.92 -3.62 10.80
CA LYS A 215 -7.15 -3.02 11.35
C LYS A 215 -6.91 -2.14 12.58
N GLU A 216 -5.89 -2.42 13.36
CA GLU A 216 -5.55 -1.65 14.57
C GLU A 216 -4.80 -0.34 14.27
N ASP A 217 -4.23 -0.23 13.06
CA ASP A 217 -3.43 0.92 12.64
C ASP A 217 -4.25 2.04 11.98
N VAL A 218 -5.57 1.89 11.88
CA VAL A 218 -6.44 2.83 11.19
C VAL A 218 -7.51 3.42 12.12
N PHE A 219 -8.07 4.56 11.72
CA PHE A 219 -9.27 5.16 12.35
C PHE A 219 -10.52 4.74 11.57
N GLN A 220 -11.37 3.94 12.20
CA GLN A 220 -12.67 3.52 11.64
C GLN A 220 -13.81 4.30 12.26
N LEU A 221 -14.82 4.64 11.45
CA LEU A 221 -16.08 5.19 11.92
C LEU A 221 -16.93 4.07 12.52
N THR A 222 -17.67 4.39 13.58
CA THR A 222 -18.50 3.42 14.31
C THR A 222 -19.96 3.42 13.85
N ASP A 223 -20.26 4.09 12.72
CA ASP A 223 -21.59 4.07 12.10
C ASP A 223 -21.81 2.77 11.27
N GLU A 224 -23.06 2.57 10.82
CA GLU A 224 -23.45 1.37 10.05
C GLU A 224 -22.67 1.18 8.74
N ARG A 225 -22.03 2.23 8.22
CA ARG A 225 -21.25 2.19 6.97
C ARG A 225 -19.85 1.62 7.16
N ASN A 226 -19.31 1.60 8.38
CA ASN A 226 -17.96 1.12 8.71
C ASN A 226 -16.85 1.71 7.81
N LEU A 227 -16.97 3.00 7.49
CA LEU A 227 -15.94 3.67 6.68
C LEU A 227 -14.66 3.87 7.49
N THR A 228 -13.53 3.82 6.79
CA THR A 228 -12.19 4.01 7.36
C THR A 228 -11.59 5.31 6.80
N LEU A 229 -10.99 6.13 7.67
CA LEU A 229 -10.13 7.24 7.24
C LEU A 229 -8.88 6.68 6.57
N ILE A 230 -8.54 7.17 5.39
CA ILE A 230 -7.42 6.63 4.61
C ILE A 230 -6.07 6.84 5.31
N PRO A 231 -5.20 5.82 5.39
CA PRO A 231 -3.83 5.97 5.88
C PRO A 231 -2.88 6.53 4.80
N THR A 232 -3.34 6.59 3.55
CA THR A 232 -2.63 7.03 2.35
C THR A 232 -3.61 7.16 1.18
N ALA A 233 -3.35 8.07 0.25
CA ALA A 233 -4.11 8.17 -1.00
C ALA A 233 -3.91 6.95 -1.93
N GLU A 234 -2.93 6.09 -1.68
CA GLU A 234 -2.78 4.80 -2.35
C GLU A 234 -4.10 4.03 -2.38
N VAL A 235 -4.84 4.03 -1.26
CA VAL A 235 -6.08 3.25 -1.14
C VAL A 235 -7.13 3.69 -2.16
N PRO A 236 -7.60 4.95 -2.20
CA PRO A 236 -8.59 5.36 -3.18
C PRO A 236 -8.04 5.39 -4.62
N LEU A 237 -6.76 5.74 -4.83
CA LEU A 237 -6.18 5.78 -6.16
C LEU A 237 -6.09 4.39 -6.79
N THR A 238 -5.59 3.40 -6.06
CA THR A 238 -5.47 2.03 -6.57
C THR A 238 -6.84 1.41 -6.82
N ASN A 239 -7.80 1.63 -5.91
CA ASN A 239 -9.16 1.08 -6.07
C ASN A 239 -10.02 1.84 -7.10
N TYR A 240 -9.51 2.90 -7.73
CA TYR A 240 -10.23 3.62 -8.79
C TYR A 240 -10.67 2.67 -9.92
N TYR A 241 -9.84 1.70 -10.26
CA TYR A 241 -10.13 0.67 -11.26
C TYR A 241 -10.54 -0.69 -10.67
N ALA A 242 -10.97 -0.74 -9.41
CA ALA A 242 -11.38 -2.00 -8.79
C ALA A 242 -12.53 -2.67 -9.58
N ASN A 243 -12.40 -3.99 -9.82
CA ASN A 243 -13.29 -4.83 -10.60
C ASN A 243 -13.37 -4.51 -12.13
N GLU A 244 -12.46 -3.72 -12.67
CA GLU A 244 -12.46 -3.33 -14.08
C GLU A 244 -11.47 -4.15 -14.91
N ILE A 245 -11.70 -4.12 -16.24
CA ILE A 245 -10.79 -4.65 -17.26
C ILE A 245 -10.43 -3.48 -18.16
N LEU A 246 -9.18 -3.05 -18.08
CA LEU A 246 -8.63 -1.94 -18.86
C LEU A 246 -8.24 -2.41 -20.28
N ASP A 247 -8.13 -1.47 -21.21
CA ASP A 247 -7.51 -1.72 -22.49
C ASP A 247 -5.97 -1.61 -22.35
N GLU A 248 -5.21 -2.50 -22.99
CA GLU A 248 -3.74 -2.48 -22.94
C GLU A 248 -3.15 -1.14 -23.37
N ALA A 249 -3.77 -0.49 -24.39
CA ALA A 249 -3.34 0.80 -24.90
C ALA A 249 -3.40 1.95 -23.87
N GLN A 250 -4.15 1.79 -22.77
CA GLN A 250 -4.21 2.78 -21.70
C GLN A 250 -3.00 2.72 -20.77
N LEU A 251 -2.28 1.58 -20.74
CA LEU A 251 -1.17 1.36 -19.83
C LEU A 251 0.17 1.87 -20.40
N PRO A 252 1.06 2.46 -19.59
CA PRO A 252 0.89 2.68 -18.17
C PRO A 252 0.01 3.89 -17.83
N ILE A 253 -0.72 3.83 -16.69
CA ILE A 253 -1.51 4.94 -16.16
C ILE A 253 -0.83 5.49 -14.91
N TYR A 254 -0.76 6.82 -14.79
CA TYR A 254 -0.11 7.53 -13.68
C TYR A 254 -1.10 8.46 -12.99
N PHE A 255 -1.33 8.26 -11.69
CA PHE A 255 -2.13 9.12 -10.84
C PHE A 255 -1.31 9.73 -9.71
N THR A 256 -1.59 10.99 -9.38
CA THR A 256 -1.08 11.62 -8.16
C THR A 256 -2.21 12.31 -7.41
N ALA A 257 -2.13 12.32 -6.09
CA ALA A 257 -3.09 13.01 -5.24
C ALA A 257 -2.45 13.53 -3.96
N LEU A 258 -2.83 14.75 -3.56
CA LEU A 258 -2.64 15.22 -2.20
C LEU A 258 -3.77 14.68 -1.33
N SER A 259 -3.44 14.11 -0.19
CA SER A 259 -4.42 13.81 0.84
C SER A 259 -3.88 13.98 2.25
N PRO A 260 -4.73 14.28 3.23
CA PRO A 260 -4.44 13.92 4.61
C PRO A 260 -4.36 12.39 4.70
N SER A 261 -3.41 11.92 5.50
CA SER A 261 -3.24 10.52 5.84
C SER A 261 -3.44 10.36 7.34
N PHE A 262 -4.17 9.33 7.74
CA PHE A 262 -4.55 9.09 9.13
C PHE A 262 -4.03 7.73 9.60
N ARG A 263 -3.17 7.76 10.63
CA ARG A 263 -2.56 6.54 11.20
C ARG A 263 -2.63 6.55 12.71
N SER A 264 -3.14 5.46 13.31
CA SER A 264 -3.23 5.33 14.78
C SER A 264 -1.86 5.13 15.44
N GLU A 265 -0.83 4.76 14.65
CA GLU A 265 0.53 4.56 15.14
C GLU A 265 0.61 3.55 16.31
N ALA A 266 -0.21 2.49 16.28
CA ALA A 266 -0.38 1.54 17.36
C ALA A 266 0.96 0.87 17.81
N GLY A 267 1.86 0.62 16.88
CA GLY A 267 3.18 -0.01 17.16
C GLY A 267 4.33 0.95 17.45
N SER A 268 4.10 2.28 17.54
CA SER A 268 5.17 3.29 17.56
C SER A 268 5.38 3.98 18.91
N ALA A 269 5.00 3.34 20.01
CA ALA A 269 5.15 3.92 21.36
C ALA A 269 6.62 4.31 21.63
N GLY A 270 6.83 5.59 22.04
CA GLY A 270 8.15 6.11 22.40
C GLY A 270 9.07 6.53 21.25
N ARG A 271 8.71 6.27 19.97
CA ARG A 271 9.50 6.71 18.82
C ARG A 271 9.01 8.07 18.29
N ASP A 272 9.96 8.95 17.91
CA ASP A 272 9.68 10.27 17.29
C ASP A 272 8.52 11.02 17.98
N THR A 273 8.61 11.21 19.29
CA THR A 273 7.54 11.81 20.11
C THR A 273 7.41 13.32 19.95
N ARG A 274 8.35 13.98 19.27
CA ARG A 274 8.39 15.42 19.01
C ARG A 274 8.49 15.70 17.50
N GLY A 275 8.01 16.88 17.11
CA GLY A 275 8.14 17.40 15.75
C GLY A 275 7.17 16.76 14.75
N LEU A 276 7.55 16.81 13.46
CA LEU A 276 6.69 16.48 12.33
C LEU A 276 6.92 15.07 11.74
N ILE A 277 7.87 14.31 12.27
CA ILE A 277 8.27 13.02 11.68
C ILE A 277 7.17 11.96 11.80
N ARG A 278 6.42 11.96 12.93
CA ARG A 278 5.41 10.96 13.22
C ARG A 278 4.16 11.57 13.85
N LEU A 279 3.14 11.76 13.04
CA LEU A 279 1.86 12.35 13.41
C LEU A 279 0.70 11.38 13.11
N HIS A 280 -0.42 11.51 13.83
CA HIS A 280 -1.66 10.78 13.54
C HIS A 280 -2.35 11.28 12.29
N GLN A 281 -2.13 12.55 11.93
CA GLN A 281 -2.63 13.18 10.72
C GLN A 281 -1.50 13.97 10.07
N PHE A 282 -1.24 13.72 8.79
CA PHE A 282 -0.23 14.45 8.01
C PHE A 282 -0.63 14.48 6.53
N ASN A 283 -0.13 15.46 5.80
CA ASN A 283 -0.33 15.56 4.36
C ASN A 283 0.73 14.78 3.59
N LYS A 284 0.30 14.09 2.53
CA LYS A 284 1.18 13.36 1.62
C LYS A 284 0.71 13.54 0.19
N VAL A 285 1.63 13.82 -0.71
CA VAL A 285 1.42 13.65 -2.13
C VAL A 285 1.75 12.22 -2.47
N GLU A 286 0.81 11.49 -3.05
CA GLU A 286 0.95 10.08 -3.39
C GLU A 286 1.00 9.92 -4.90
N MET A 287 1.81 9.00 -5.36
CA MET A 287 1.92 8.53 -6.74
C MET A 287 1.46 7.09 -6.84
N VAL A 288 0.60 6.78 -7.80
CA VAL A 288 0.18 5.40 -8.11
C VAL A 288 0.32 5.17 -9.60
N LYS A 289 0.83 4.01 -9.97
CA LYS A 289 0.89 3.57 -11.37
C LYS A 289 0.21 2.23 -11.56
N PHE A 290 -0.40 2.08 -12.74
CA PHE A 290 -0.86 0.80 -13.25
C PHE A 290 -0.03 0.48 -14.49
N ALA A 291 0.65 -0.65 -14.49
CA ALA A 291 1.58 -1.01 -15.54
C ALA A 291 1.34 -2.44 -16.04
N LYS A 292 1.83 -2.73 -17.23
CA LYS A 292 1.95 -4.12 -17.69
C LYS A 292 3.01 -4.86 -16.87
N PRO A 293 2.88 -6.18 -16.68
CA PRO A 293 3.86 -6.97 -15.92
C PRO A 293 5.30 -6.77 -16.38
N GLU A 294 5.53 -6.74 -17.68
CA GLU A 294 6.86 -6.60 -18.30
C GLU A 294 7.52 -5.24 -18.06
N ASP A 295 6.72 -4.17 -17.88
CA ASP A 295 7.22 -2.80 -17.76
C ASP A 295 7.33 -2.34 -16.30
N SER A 296 6.77 -3.09 -15.34
CA SER A 296 6.49 -2.59 -13.99
C SER A 296 7.74 -2.28 -13.16
N PHE A 297 8.85 -2.98 -13.36
CA PHE A 297 10.10 -2.67 -12.64
C PHE A 297 10.79 -1.44 -13.22
N ASP A 298 10.73 -1.19 -14.51
CA ASP A 298 11.20 0.06 -15.12
C ASP A 298 10.33 1.24 -14.64
N GLU A 299 9.03 1.01 -14.45
CA GLU A 299 8.12 2.01 -13.88
C GLU A 299 8.40 2.29 -12.40
N LEU A 300 8.93 1.33 -11.64
CA LEU A 300 9.41 1.55 -10.27
C LEU A 300 10.65 2.46 -10.25
N GLU A 301 11.63 2.22 -11.13
CA GLU A 301 12.81 3.09 -11.25
C GLU A 301 12.41 4.53 -11.58
N LYS A 302 11.51 4.72 -12.54
CA LYS A 302 10.98 6.05 -12.89
C LYS A 302 10.23 6.70 -11.74
N MET A 303 9.41 5.94 -10.99
CA MET A 303 8.67 6.47 -9.83
C MET A 303 9.63 6.92 -8.72
N THR A 304 10.68 6.16 -8.46
CA THR A 304 11.70 6.51 -7.47
C THR A 304 12.46 7.77 -7.89
N ASP A 305 12.85 7.88 -9.16
CA ASP A 305 13.49 9.09 -9.70
C ASP A 305 12.55 10.32 -9.62
N ASN A 306 11.24 10.15 -9.84
CA ASN A 306 10.26 11.23 -9.65
C ASN A 306 10.20 11.73 -8.18
N ALA A 307 10.31 10.83 -7.20
CA ALA A 307 10.38 11.19 -5.80
C ALA A 307 11.68 11.93 -5.45
N GLU A 308 12.81 11.44 -5.96
CA GLU A 308 14.13 12.07 -5.80
C GLU A 308 14.19 13.46 -6.44
N ASP A 309 13.50 13.65 -7.54
CA ASP A 309 13.46 14.93 -8.29
C ASP A 309 12.87 16.08 -7.45
N VAL A 310 11.92 15.77 -6.57
CA VAL A 310 11.40 16.74 -5.59
C VAL A 310 12.53 17.23 -4.68
N LEU A 311 13.37 16.33 -4.17
CA LEU A 311 14.48 16.67 -3.28
C LEU A 311 15.61 17.41 -4.02
N ARG A 312 15.89 17.03 -5.26
CA ARG A 312 16.82 17.75 -6.13
C ARG A 312 16.40 19.21 -6.33
N GLY A 313 15.13 19.42 -6.66
CA GLY A 313 14.59 20.77 -6.83
C GLY A 313 14.58 21.59 -5.53
N LEU A 314 14.41 20.95 -4.37
CA LEU A 314 14.51 21.59 -3.06
C LEU A 314 15.97 21.79 -2.58
N GLY A 315 16.96 21.21 -3.26
CA GLY A 315 18.36 21.27 -2.85
C GLY A 315 18.66 20.54 -1.55
N LEU A 316 17.89 19.51 -1.22
CA LEU A 316 18.04 18.71 0.01
C LEU A 316 18.91 17.47 -0.24
N PRO A 317 19.93 17.20 0.59
CA PRO A 317 20.71 15.98 0.48
C PRO A 317 19.87 14.75 0.82
N PHE A 318 20.02 13.69 0.03
CA PHE A 318 19.27 12.44 0.23
C PHE A 318 20.09 11.21 -0.14
N ARG A 319 19.63 10.06 0.29
CA ARG A 319 20.08 8.76 -0.20
C ARG A 319 18.89 7.88 -0.54
N THR A 320 19.11 6.89 -1.40
CA THR A 320 18.11 5.88 -1.75
C THR A 320 18.62 4.52 -1.36
N ILE A 321 17.80 3.76 -0.65
CA ILE A 321 18.08 2.40 -0.18
C ILE A 321 17.09 1.44 -0.80
N VAL A 322 17.51 0.20 -1.07
CA VAL A 322 16.60 -0.91 -1.34
C VAL A 322 16.31 -1.64 -0.03
N LEU A 323 15.04 -1.86 0.26
CA LEU A 323 14.63 -2.56 1.46
C LEU A 323 14.90 -4.06 1.34
N CYS A 324 15.36 -4.67 2.43
CA CYS A 324 15.51 -6.12 2.54
C CYS A 324 14.14 -6.80 2.76
N THR A 325 14.10 -8.11 2.64
CA THR A 325 12.87 -8.91 2.77
C THR A 325 12.14 -8.71 4.09
N GLY A 326 12.83 -8.48 5.19
CA GLY A 326 12.24 -8.31 6.52
C GLY A 326 11.62 -6.93 6.76
N ASP A 327 12.08 -5.90 6.01
CA ASP A 327 11.62 -4.51 6.18
C ASP A 327 10.59 -4.07 5.15
N MET A 328 10.44 -4.78 4.03
CA MET A 328 9.45 -4.44 2.99
C MET A 328 8.01 -4.46 3.51
N GLY A 329 7.19 -3.52 3.03
CA GLY A 329 5.75 -3.48 3.27
C GLY A 329 5.00 -4.76 2.83
N PHE A 330 3.84 -5.02 3.43
CA PHE A 330 3.06 -6.24 3.25
C PHE A 330 2.74 -6.59 1.78
N SER A 331 2.33 -5.60 1.00
CA SER A 331 1.92 -5.79 -0.40
C SER A 331 3.08 -5.71 -1.39
N ALA A 332 4.25 -5.23 -0.96
CA ALA A 332 5.38 -4.94 -1.82
C ALA A 332 6.16 -6.21 -2.23
N SER A 333 6.61 -6.22 -3.47
CA SER A 333 7.57 -7.21 -4.02
C SER A 333 8.99 -6.64 -4.11
N LYS A 334 9.13 -5.33 -4.32
CA LYS A 334 10.38 -4.57 -4.23
C LYS A 334 10.07 -3.15 -3.79
N THR A 335 10.89 -2.60 -2.90
CA THR A 335 10.71 -1.25 -2.37
C THR A 335 12.05 -0.51 -2.37
N TYR A 336 12.00 0.75 -2.81
CA TYR A 336 13.03 1.74 -2.58
C TYR A 336 12.53 2.78 -1.58
N ASP A 337 13.30 3.04 -0.52
CA ASP A 337 13.08 4.20 0.33
C ASP A 337 14.05 5.31 -0.03
N VAL A 338 13.52 6.51 -0.17
CA VAL A 338 14.31 7.74 -0.29
C VAL A 338 14.35 8.38 1.09
N GLU A 339 15.55 8.63 1.57
CA GLU A 339 15.80 9.20 2.89
C GLU A 339 16.48 10.55 2.78
N VAL A 340 15.93 11.57 3.45
CA VAL A 340 16.47 12.94 3.46
C VAL A 340 17.34 13.18 4.68
N TRP A 341 18.39 13.97 4.54
CA TRP A 341 19.27 14.35 5.64
C TRP A 341 18.58 15.27 6.64
N ILE A 342 18.65 14.93 7.92
CA ILE A 342 18.11 15.71 9.05
C ILE A 342 19.27 16.14 9.96
N PRO A 343 19.75 17.38 9.87
CA PRO A 343 20.95 17.87 10.55
C PRO A 343 20.96 17.67 12.06
N ALA A 344 19.88 18.00 12.76
CA ALA A 344 19.84 17.88 14.23
C ALA A 344 19.84 16.44 14.73
N GLN A 345 19.56 15.46 13.87
CA GLN A 345 19.63 14.04 14.20
C GLN A 345 20.90 13.37 13.67
N ASP A 346 21.70 14.09 12.86
CA ASP A 346 22.91 13.60 12.20
C ASP A 346 22.64 12.27 11.45
N THR A 347 21.51 12.19 10.75
CA THR A 347 21.08 10.97 10.04
C THR A 347 20.16 11.26 8.88
N TYR A 348 20.04 10.27 8.00
CA TYR A 348 19.01 10.24 6.96
C TYR A 348 17.71 9.65 7.52
N ARG A 349 16.57 10.24 7.12
CA ARG A 349 15.24 9.79 7.54
C ARG A 349 14.36 9.58 6.32
N GLU A 350 13.63 8.47 6.31
CA GLU A 350 12.66 8.13 5.27
C GLU A 350 11.69 9.29 5.00
N ILE A 351 11.58 9.70 3.74
CA ILE A 351 10.67 10.74 3.28
C ILE A 351 9.75 10.24 2.16
N SER A 352 10.15 9.20 1.46
CA SER A 352 9.37 8.49 0.45
C SER A 352 9.67 7.01 0.50
N SER A 353 8.66 6.20 0.21
CA SER A 353 8.77 4.77 -0.02
C SER A 353 8.07 4.44 -1.33
N CYS A 354 8.80 3.91 -2.30
CA CYS A 354 8.31 3.56 -3.64
C CYS A 354 8.32 2.05 -3.83
N SER A 355 7.15 1.46 -4.04
CA SER A 355 6.96 0.02 -4.08
C SER A 355 6.33 -0.46 -5.38
N ASN A 356 6.83 -1.57 -5.91
CA ASN A 356 6.15 -2.38 -6.89
C ASN A 356 5.45 -3.55 -6.18
N CYS A 357 4.12 -3.58 -6.25
CA CYS A 357 3.30 -4.63 -5.65
C CYS A 357 3.04 -5.80 -6.61
N VAL A 358 3.56 -5.74 -7.83
CA VAL A 358 3.27 -6.66 -8.93
C VAL A 358 1.76 -6.90 -9.05
N ASP A 359 1.29 -8.14 -9.15
CA ASP A 359 -0.13 -8.47 -9.27
C ASP A 359 -0.88 -8.60 -7.93
N PHE A 360 -0.20 -8.39 -6.80
CA PHE A 360 -0.74 -8.67 -5.46
C PHE A 360 -2.00 -7.87 -5.13
N GLN A 361 -1.96 -6.55 -5.34
CA GLN A 361 -3.11 -5.67 -5.11
C GLN A 361 -4.14 -5.81 -6.23
N ALA A 362 -3.71 -5.94 -7.47
CA ALA A 362 -4.59 -6.16 -8.61
C ALA A 362 -5.42 -7.44 -8.47
N ARG A 363 -4.87 -8.51 -7.89
CA ARG A 363 -5.60 -9.74 -7.56
C ARG A 363 -6.67 -9.51 -6.49
N ARG A 364 -6.37 -8.71 -5.46
CA ARG A 364 -7.32 -8.35 -4.38
C ARG A 364 -8.45 -7.45 -4.87
N ALA A 365 -8.11 -6.42 -5.64
CA ALA A 365 -9.05 -5.44 -6.19
C ALA A 365 -9.65 -5.85 -7.55
N LYS A 366 -9.21 -6.98 -8.14
CA LYS A 366 -9.66 -7.51 -9.43
C LYS A 366 -9.45 -6.51 -10.58
N ILE A 367 -8.27 -5.86 -10.61
CA ILE A 367 -7.88 -4.92 -11.66
C ILE A 367 -7.15 -5.68 -12.76
N ARG A 368 -7.70 -5.69 -13.96
CA ARG A 368 -7.23 -6.51 -15.08
C ARG A 368 -7.08 -5.64 -16.32
N PHE A 369 -6.40 -6.17 -17.32
CA PHE A 369 -6.36 -5.58 -18.64
C PHE A 369 -6.47 -6.67 -19.71
N ARG A 370 -6.86 -6.26 -20.90
CA ARG A 370 -6.99 -7.15 -22.07
C ARG A 370 -5.82 -6.93 -23.01
N ARG A 371 -5.03 -7.99 -23.25
CA ARG A 371 -3.97 -7.97 -24.28
C ARG A 371 -4.54 -7.71 -25.66
N GLU A 372 -3.94 -6.79 -26.41
CA GLU A 372 -4.38 -6.46 -27.77
C GLU A 372 -4.09 -7.60 -28.75
N ASP A 373 -2.94 -8.26 -28.62
CA ASP A 373 -2.47 -9.31 -29.51
C ASP A 373 -3.25 -10.62 -29.39
N SER A 374 -3.58 -11.03 -28.18
CA SER A 374 -4.15 -12.35 -27.85
C SER A 374 -5.59 -12.29 -27.33
N GLY A 375 -6.07 -11.11 -26.94
CA GLY A 375 -7.34 -10.95 -26.24
C GLY A 375 -7.36 -11.53 -24.81
N LYS A 376 -6.23 -12.06 -24.34
CA LYS A 376 -6.10 -12.64 -23.00
C LYS A 376 -6.28 -11.58 -21.92
N ILE A 377 -6.99 -11.94 -20.85
CA ILE A 377 -7.15 -11.07 -19.69
C ILE A 377 -6.08 -11.42 -18.66
N GLU A 378 -5.31 -10.41 -18.24
CA GLU A 378 -4.25 -10.51 -17.25
C GLU A 378 -4.46 -9.49 -16.13
N LEU A 379 -3.81 -9.70 -14.99
CA LEU A 379 -3.76 -8.70 -13.90
C LEU A 379 -2.76 -7.61 -14.27
N VAL A 380 -3.11 -6.35 -13.97
CA VAL A 380 -2.12 -5.27 -14.01
C VAL A 380 -1.13 -5.43 -12.87
N HIS A 381 0.04 -4.81 -12.99
CA HIS A 381 0.91 -4.54 -11.85
C HIS A 381 0.60 -3.15 -11.29
N THR A 382 0.55 -3.02 -9.95
CA THR A 382 0.33 -1.76 -9.26
C THR A 382 1.61 -1.30 -8.58
N LEU A 383 1.86 0.00 -8.63
CA LEU A 383 2.98 0.64 -7.95
C LEU A 383 2.45 1.82 -7.16
N ASN A 384 3.04 2.07 -6.00
CA ASN A 384 2.74 3.24 -5.19
C ASN A 384 4.04 3.87 -4.67
N GLY A 385 4.02 5.17 -4.43
CA GLY A 385 5.13 5.87 -3.82
C GLY A 385 4.75 7.26 -3.34
N SER A 386 5.41 7.72 -2.28
CA SER A 386 5.21 9.09 -1.83
C SER A 386 5.99 10.06 -2.70
N GLY A 387 5.33 11.10 -3.10
CA GLY A 387 5.96 12.15 -3.91
C GLY A 387 5.85 13.59 -3.34
N LEU A 388 6.08 13.84 -2.05
CA LEU A 388 6.59 13.16 -0.86
C LEU A 388 5.64 13.31 0.36
N ALA A 389 6.14 12.89 1.55
CA ALA A 389 5.53 13.24 2.84
C ALA A 389 5.78 14.73 3.16
N VAL A 390 4.71 15.55 3.14
CA VAL A 390 4.82 17.02 3.19
C VAL A 390 5.42 17.50 4.51
N GLY A 391 4.94 16.98 5.65
CA GLY A 391 5.45 17.36 6.97
C GLY A 391 6.92 17.00 7.19
N ARG A 392 7.38 15.84 6.70
CA ARG A 392 8.81 15.45 6.75
C ARG A 392 9.65 16.36 5.85
N THR A 393 9.13 16.76 4.70
CA THR A 393 9.79 17.74 3.81
C THR A 393 9.90 19.11 4.49
N ALA A 394 8.84 19.55 5.17
CA ALA A 394 8.89 20.79 5.95
C ALA A 394 9.94 20.72 7.07
N ALA A 395 10.02 19.59 7.81
CA ALA A 395 11.05 19.38 8.82
C ALA A 395 12.47 19.43 8.21
N ALA A 396 12.69 18.78 7.09
CA ALA A 396 13.98 18.81 6.40
C ALA A 396 14.35 20.21 5.92
N ILE A 397 13.42 20.99 5.38
CA ILE A 397 13.65 22.39 4.98
C ILE A 397 14.01 23.24 6.20
N LEU A 398 13.24 23.16 7.28
CA LEU A 398 13.50 23.93 8.49
C LEU A 398 14.90 23.68 9.05
N GLU A 399 15.36 22.43 9.05
CA GLU A 399 16.67 22.06 9.60
C GLU A 399 17.83 22.35 8.63
N ASN A 400 17.71 22.03 7.34
CA ASN A 400 18.81 22.24 6.39
C ASN A 400 19.00 23.71 6.00
N TYR A 401 17.93 24.53 6.03
CA TYR A 401 17.93 25.92 5.63
C TYR A 401 17.91 26.92 6.80
N GLN A 402 18.11 26.44 8.04
CA GLN A 402 18.20 27.29 9.21
C GLN A 402 19.44 28.17 9.18
N ASN A 403 19.32 29.38 9.71
CA ASN A 403 20.38 30.37 9.87
C ASN A 403 20.73 30.58 11.34
N GLU A 404 21.94 31.08 11.62
CA GLU A 404 22.43 31.35 12.98
C GLU A 404 21.51 32.32 13.75
N ASP A 405 20.87 33.27 13.03
CA ASP A 405 19.92 34.24 13.63
C ASP A 405 18.56 33.63 13.98
N GLY A 406 18.36 32.33 13.76
CA GLY A 406 17.12 31.61 14.05
C GLY A 406 16.09 31.67 12.94
N SER A 407 16.37 32.36 11.85
CA SER A 407 15.51 32.39 10.66
C SER A 407 15.73 31.16 9.77
N VAL A 408 14.83 30.98 8.80
CA VAL A 408 14.92 29.91 7.80
C VAL A 408 14.85 30.49 6.41
N THR A 409 15.85 30.23 5.58
CA THR A 409 15.84 30.57 4.15
C THR A 409 14.86 29.66 3.40
N ILE A 410 14.08 30.20 2.49
CA ILE A 410 13.16 29.42 1.66
C ILE A 410 13.92 28.89 0.43
N PRO A 411 13.85 27.59 0.11
CA PRO A 411 14.35 27.05 -1.15
C PRO A 411 13.83 27.84 -2.35
N GLU A 412 14.69 28.15 -3.30
CA GLU A 412 14.37 29.03 -4.43
C GLU A 412 13.11 28.60 -5.19
N VAL A 413 12.95 27.28 -5.41
CA VAL A 413 11.80 26.71 -6.11
C VAL A 413 10.47 26.96 -5.40
N LEU A 414 10.47 27.16 -4.07
CA LEU A 414 9.28 27.46 -3.28
C LEU A 414 8.94 28.95 -3.17
N VAL A 415 9.87 29.85 -3.52
CA VAL A 415 9.65 31.31 -3.41
C VAL A 415 8.40 31.78 -4.16
N PRO A 416 8.10 31.34 -5.38
CA PRO A 416 6.87 31.69 -6.07
C PRO A 416 5.61 31.26 -5.30
N TYR A 417 5.60 30.05 -4.75
CA TYR A 417 4.49 29.51 -3.94
C TYR A 417 4.35 30.22 -2.58
N MET A 418 5.45 30.75 -2.07
CA MET A 418 5.48 31.58 -0.87
C MET A 418 5.10 33.05 -1.14
N GLY A 419 4.76 33.39 -2.42
CA GLY A 419 4.40 34.77 -2.83
C GLY A 419 5.54 35.77 -2.71
N GLY A 420 6.76 35.31 -3.03
CA GLY A 420 7.97 36.12 -3.01
C GLY A 420 8.67 36.19 -1.64
N VAL A 421 8.16 35.48 -0.61
CA VAL A 421 8.86 35.40 0.68
C VAL A 421 10.08 34.48 0.52
N THR A 422 11.26 35.02 0.82
CA THR A 422 12.56 34.30 0.71
C THR A 422 13.10 33.82 2.05
N LYS A 423 12.51 34.27 3.17
CA LYS A 423 12.99 33.98 4.53
C LYS A 423 11.82 34.02 5.54
N ILE A 424 11.82 33.10 6.49
CA ILE A 424 10.92 33.12 7.65
C ILE A 424 11.73 33.48 8.88
N GLY A 425 11.32 34.53 9.60
CA GLY A 425 12.04 35.04 10.78
C GLY A 425 12.83 36.32 10.50
#